data_110d5f0b6ce5edc61530dbdf657a43f9
#
_entry.id   110d5f0b6ce5edc61530dbdf657a43f9
#
_cell.length_a   1.000
_cell.length_b   1.000
_cell.length_c   1.000
_cell.angle_alpha   90.00
_cell.angle_beta   90.00
_cell.angle_gamma   90.00
#
_symmetry.space_group_name_H-M   'P 1'
#
loop_
_entity.id
_entity.type
_entity.pdbx_description
1 polymer ?
#
loop_
_entity_poly.entity_id
_entity_poly.type
_entity_poly.pdbx_seq_one_letter_code
_entity_poly.pdbx_strand_id
1 'polypeptide(L)'
;MNEAVATDQVQSLDAYMDAPDPAPDLHVGPVVIVSDSLPERNGVGAYYWDLLGLLEDAGCKATILCPSEQRPTLLRFPLPGDSTQRIWIPSLFRFRRVMKQCRPQTIIVATPGPYGLVGAWWARRLGAKLIVGFHTHFSSVTDVYSNRFLRAFSRFYFSIADKILFRYGDLVLANSEAMVDLARSLGARNVGVMGTLLPGDSLRDPDPPVSGKLDRVVFAGRLAPEKRVQTVIDAARRLPDIRFTIAGDGPLRKDVEQQAAGVPNLEYLGWVSRERLLNEMDKADILVLNSVVESFGTVALEAMARERLALVSPTCGIVEWPDLVDNLYQINDGESLADAIARVAALSPESRAAAARSARKAALRLNRGSLLHWLDVIRCAEGSSDAQH
;
A
#
# COMPACT_ATOMS: atom_id res chain seq x y z
N MET A 1 13.64 -15.99 39.35
CA MET A 1 12.16 -16.05 39.21
C MET A 1 11.89 -15.15 38.00
N ASN A 2 11.76 -15.74 36.81
CA ASN A 2 11.47 -15.04 35.57
C ASN A 2 9.95 -14.90 35.50
N GLU A 3 9.43 -13.71 35.72
CA GLU A 3 8.10 -13.36 35.28
C GLU A 3 8.06 -13.35 33.76
N ALA A 4 7.32 -14.30 33.21
CA ALA A 4 6.97 -14.33 31.81
C ALA A 4 6.11 -13.09 31.54
N VAL A 5 6.69 -12.10 30.88
CA VAL A 5 5.93 -11.03 30.21
C VAL A 5 5.03 -11.73 29.22
N ALA A 6 3.72 -11.72 29.49
CA ALA A 6 2.72 -12.19 28.54
C ALA A 6 2.94 -11.41 27.23
N THR A 7 3.40 -12.09 26.21
CA THR A 7 3.38 -11.59 24.84
C THR A 7 1.91 -11.55 24.45
N ASP A 8 1.29 -10.37 24.47
CA ASP A 8 0.02 -10.13 23.81
C ASP A 8 0.23 -10.54 22.35
N GLN A 9 -0.27 -11.72 22.00
CA GLN A 9 -0.28 -12.18 20.61
C GLN A 9 -1.23 -11.26 19.86
N VAL A 10 -0.68 -10.53 18.87
CA VAL A 10 -1.50 -9.76 17.93
C VAL A 10 -2.50 -10.72 17.30
N GLN A 11 -3.79 -10.41 17.45
CA GLN A 11 -4.83 -11.23 16.84
C GLN A 11 -4.64 -11.24 15.32
N SER A 12 -4.92 -12.37 14.69
CA SER A 12 -4.89 -12.50 13.25
C SER A 12 -5.89 -11.49 12.62
N LEU A 13 -5.56 -10.92 11.48
CA LEU A 13 -6.44 -10.01 10.75
C LEU A 13 -7.82 -10.65 10.47
N ASP A 14 -7.86 -11.97 10.27
CA ASP A 14 -9.09 -12.72 10.01
C ASP A 14 -10.12 -12.56 11.15
N ALA A 15 -9.67 -12.39 12.40
CA ALA A 15 -10.56 -12.17 13.55
C ALA A 15 -11.38 -10.87 13.44
N TYR A 16 -10.91 -9.92 12.62
CA TYR A 16 -11.58 -8.63 12.44
C TYR A 16 -12.47 -8.56 11.21
N MET A 17 -12.39 -9.54 10.30
CA MET A 17 -13.12 -9.50 9.04
C MET A 17 -14.65 -9.47 9.24
N ASP A 18 -15.16 -10.15 10.26
CA ASP A 18 -16.58 -10.20 10.59
C ASP A 18 -16.90 -9.59 11.99
N ALA A 19 -15.93 -8.87 12.57
CA ALA A 19 -16.13 -8.23 13.86
C ALA A 19 -17.24 -7.14 13.79
N PRO A 20 -17.99 -6.90 14.86
CA PRO A 20 -18.95 -5.79 14.93
C PRO A 20 -18.23 -4.44 14.82
N ASP A 21 -18.98 -3.39 14.52
CA ASP A 21 -18.42 -2.03 14.51
C ASP A 21 -17.84 -1.68 15.88
N PRO A 22 -16.72 -0.92 15.91
CA PRO A 22 -16.12 -0.53 17.18
C PRO A 22 -17.13 0.25 18.02
N ALA A 23 -17.07 0.03 19.34
CA ALA A 23 -17.89 0.80 20.24
C ALA A 23 -17.65 2.31 20.05
N PRO A 24 -18.69 3.15 20.15
CA PRO A 24 -18.57 4.60 19.92
C PRO A 24 -17.61 5.31 20.89
N ASP A 25 -17.24 4.66 22.01
CA ASP A 25 -16.33 5.20 23.03
C ASP A 25 -14.90 4.67 22.90
N LEU A 26 -14.41 4.47 21.67
CA LEU A 26 -13.05 3.99 21.43
C LEU A 26 -12.03 5.07 21.80
N HIS A 27 -11.59 5.10 23.07
CA HIS A 27 -10.50 5.97 23.48
C HIS A 27 -9.15 5.46 22.94
N VAL A 28 -8.76 5.96 21.77
CA VAL A 28 -7.40 5.81 21.24
C VAL A 28 -6.62 7.06 21.56
N GLY A 29 -5.48 6.91 22.22
CA GLY A 29 -4.61 8.04 22.53
C GLY A 29 -4.04 8.71 21.27
N PRO A 30 -3.39 9.89 21.40
CA PRO A 30 -2.84 10.58 20.27
C PRO A 30 -1.80 9.74 19.49
N VAL A 31 -1.94 9.71 18.17
CA VAL A 31 -1.10 8.94 17.24
C VAL A 31 -0.26 9.89 16.39
N VAL A 32 1.02 9.58 16.24
CA VAL A 32 1.88 10.25 15.25
C VAL A 32 2.41 9.23 14.25
N ILE A 33 2.06 9.41 12.99
CA ILE A 33 2.58 8.63 11.87
C ILE A 33 3.84 9.33 11.35
N VAL A 34 4.91 8.58 11.10
CA VAL A 34 6.18 9.10 10.61
C VAL A 34 6.57 8.36 9.34
N SER A 35 6.71 9.07 8.22
CA SER A 35 7.01 8.51 6.92
C SER A 35 8.10 9.30 6.20
N ASP A 36 8.99 8.61 5.49
CA ASP A 36 9.93 9.23 4.55
C ASP A 36 9.31 9.43 3.15
N SER A 37 8.13 8.85 2.94
CA SER A 37 7.41 8.90 1.67
C SER A 37 6.47 10.08 1.60
N LEU A 38 6.38 10.69 0.40
CA LEU A 38 5.37 11.69 0.08
C LEU A 38 4.02 10.99 -0.17
N PRO A 39 2.89 11.56 0.31
CA PRO A 39 1.57 10.93 0.17
C PRO A 39 1.18 10.58 -1.26
N GLU A 40 1.54 11.45 -2.22
CA GLU A 40 1.09 11.34 -3.61
C GLU A 40 2.07 10.63 -4.54
N ARG A 41 3.25 10.20 -4.04
CA ARG A 41 4.35 9.72 -4.89
C ARG A 41 4.52 8.21 -4.92
N ASN A 42 4.04 7.50 -3.92
CA ASN A 42 4.16 6.03 -3.87
C ASN A 42 3.07 5.40 -2.98
N GLY A 43 2.88 4.09 -3.15
CA GLY A 43 1.84 3.34 -2.45
C GLY A 43 1.96 3.37 -0.92
N VAL A 44 3.18 3.40 -0.37
CA VAL A 44 3.40 3.48 1.09
C VAL A 44 2.95 4.84 1.63
N GLY A 45 3.32 5.93 0.94
CA GLY A 45 2.88 7.27 1.33
C GLY A 45 1.37 7.42 1.29
N ALA A 46 0.73 6.92 0.22
CA ALA A 46 -0.72 6.90 0.08
C ALA A 46 -1.40 6.10 1.19
N TYR A 47 -0.91 4.88 1.47
CA TYR A 47 -1.44 4.03 2.54
C TYR A 47 -1.51 4.73 3.91
N TYR A 48 -0.43 5.38 4.34
CA TYR A 48 -0.42 6.06 5.65
C TYR A 48 -1.19 7.38 5.65
N TRP A 49 -1.38 7.99 4.50
CA TRP A 49 -2.29 9.13 4.37
C TRP A 49 -3.75 8.70 4.48
N ASP A 50 -4.10 7.55 3.89
CA ASP A 50 -5.42 6.96 4.01
C ASP A 50 -5.69 6.49 5.44
N LEU A 51 -4.70 5.84 6.09
CA LEU A 51 -4.79 5.48 7.49
C LEU A 51 -5.02 6.70 8.37
N LEU A 52 -4.32 7.82 8.12
CA LEU A 52 -4.53 9.06 8.86
C LEU A 52 -5.99 9.52 8.77
N GLY A 53 -6.55 9.61 7.55
CA GLY A 53 -7.94 10.01 7.35
C GLY A 53 -8.93 9.07 8.04
N LEU A 54 -8.74 7.76 7.92
CA LEU A 54 -9.62 6.78 8.57
C LEU A 54 -9.53 6.83 10.11
N LEU A 55 -8.35 7.11 10.67
CA LEU A 55 -8.20 7.31 12.11
C LEU A 55 -8.89 8.61 12.58
N GLU A 56 -8.79 9.69 11.81
CA GLU A 56 -9.48 10.95 12.10
C GLU A 56 -11.00 10.78 12.01
N ASP A 57 -11.51 10.08 11.00
CA ASP A 57 -12.93 9.75 10.85
C ASP A 57 -13.44 8.87 12.00
N ALA A 58 -12.59 7.99 12.55
CA ALA A 58 -12.87 7.19 13.75
C ALA A 58 -12.74 7.99 15.06
N GLY A 59 -12.50 9.31 14.99
CA GLY A 59 -12.38 10.19 16.16
C GLY A 59 -11.02 10.18 16.86
N CYS A 60 -10.00 9.53 16.28
CA CYS A 60 -8.66 9.50 16.85
C CYS A 60 -7.90 10.80 16.56
N LYS A 61 -7.17 11.31 17.55
CA LYS A 61 -6.24 12.43 17.34
C LYS A 61 -4.98 11.92 16.66
N ALA A 62 -4.94 11.99 15.33
CA ALA A 62 -3.82 11.54 14.54
C ALA A 62 -3.10 12.69 13.84
N THR A 63 -1.83 12.51 13.51
CA THR A 63 -1.00 13.49 12.77
C THR A 63 0.09 12.77 12.03
N ILE A 64 0.43 13.22 10.81
CA ILE A 64 1.53 12.66 10.03
C ILE A 64 2.73 13.62 9.92
N LEU A 65 3.92 13.09 10.16
CA LEU A 65 5.21 13.74 9.92
C LEU A 65 5.87 13.10 8.69
N CYS A 66 5.81 13.80 7.57
CA CYS A 66 6.43 13.38 6.31
C CYS A 66 7.13 14.58 5.63
N PRO A 67 7.95 14.34 4.61
CA PRO A 67 8.50 15.38 3.75
C PRO A 67 7.38 16.22 3.12
N SER A 68 7.71 17.45 2.70
CA SER A 68 6.80 18.33 1.97
C SER A 68 7.56 19.06 0.89
N GLU A 69 7.08 19.03 -0.34
CA GLU A 69 7.68 19.78 -1.46
C GLU A 69 7.53 21.30 -1.30
N GLN A 70 6.49 21.73 -0.59
CA GLN A 70 6.19 23.14 -0.36
C GLN A 70 7.10 23.82 0.69
N ARG A 71 7.89 23.05 1.46
CA ARG A 71 8.78 23.57 2.48
C ARG A 71 10.22 23.29 2.11
N PRO A 72 11.11 24.30 2.07
CA PRO A 72 12.51 24.08 1.78
C PRO A 72 13.14 23.22 2.86
N THR A 73 13.36 21.94 2.57
CA THR A 73 14.25 21.08 3.34
C THR A 73 15.67 21.33 2.83
N LEU A 74 16.57 21.68 3.73
CA LEU A 74 17.93 22.15 3.42
C LEU A 74 18.77 21.07 2.68
N LEU A 75 18.43 19.79 2.80
CA LEU A 75 19.18 18.71 2.16
C LEU A 75 18.22 17.63 1.65
N ARG A 76 18.25 17.40 0.35
CA ARG A 76 17.54 16.31 -0.34
C ARG A 76 18.50 15.65 -1.33
N PHE A 77 18.57 14.34 -1.28
CA PHE A 77 19.39 13.54 -2.18
C PHE A 77 18.50 12.62 -3.04
N PRO A 78 18.78 12.44 -4.33
CA PRO A 78 18.07 11.44 -5.13
C PRO A 78 18.31 10.06 -4.52
N LEU A 79 17.27 9.22 -4.49
CA LEU A 79 17.45 7.83 -4.09
C LEU A 79 18.36 7.17 -5.16
N PRO A 80 19.42 6.51 -4.75
CA PRO A 80 20.28 5.83 -5.71
C PRO A 80 19.50 4.82 -6.55
N GLY A 81 19.55 4.97 -7.89
CA GLY A 81 18.83 4.11 -8.83
C GLY A 81 17.40 4.50 -9.15
N ASP A 82 16.81 5.43 -8.41
CA ASP A 82 15.50 6.00 -8.73
C ASP A 82 15.51 7.53 -8.59
N SER A 83 15.75 8.21 -9.69
CA SER A 83 15.77 9.68 -9.73
C SER A 83 14.41 10.33 -9.43
N THR A 84 13.33 9.56 -9.42
CA THR A 84 11.99 10.04 -9.11
C THR A 84 11.73 10.08 -7.60
N GLN A 85 12.50 9.32 -6.81
CA GLN A 85 12.43 9.32 -5.35
C GLN A 85 13.61 10.06 -4.73
N ARG A 86 13.37 10.68 -3.58
CA ARG A 86 14.37 11.48 -2.85
C ARG A 86 14.40 11.09 -1.39
N ILE A 87 15.61 11.03 -0.83
CA ILE A 87 15.84 10.93 0.61
C ILE A 87 15.79 12.33 1.19
N TRP A 88 14.96 12.53 2.21
CA TRP A 88 14.75 13.81 2.88
C TRP A 88 15.35 13.76 4.29
N ILE A 89 16.05 14.81 4.68
CA ILE A 89 16.53 14.94 6.06
C ILE A 89 15.43 15.63 6.89
N PRO A 90 14.97 15.00 7.99
CA PRO A 90 13.93 15.56 8.82
C PRO A 90 14.39 16.81 9.59
N SER A 91 13.51 17.80 9.73
CA SER A 91 13.74 18.94 10.62
C SER A 91 13.51 18.52 12.07
N LEU A 92 14.58 18.45 12.85
CA LEU A 92 14.51 18.08 14.28
C LEU A 92 13.68 19.07 15.11
N PHE A 93 13.65 20.35 14.71
CA PHE A 93 12.78 21.36 15.34
C PHE A 93 11.29 21.05 15.11
N ARG A 94 10.92 20.68 13.87
CA ARG A 94 9.54 20.27 13.55
C ARG A 94 9.15 19.03 14.33
N PHE A 95 10.01 18.00 14.35
CA PHE A 95 9.78 16.79 15.15
C PHE A 95 9.55 17.15 16.62
N ARG A 96 10.47 17.89 17.24
CA ARG A 96 10.36 18.31 18.64
C ARG A 96 9.05 19.09 18.92
N ARG A 97 8.68 19.99 18.01
CA ARG A 97 7.43 20.77 18.15
C ARG A 97 6.21 19.85 18.13
N VAL A 98 6.09 18.97 17.12
CA VAL A 98 4.94 18.06 16.98
C VAL A 98 4.90 17.09 18.16
N MET A 99 6.00 16.46 18.52
CA MET A 99 6.05 15.51 19.65
C MET A 99 5.66 16.16 20.98
N LYS A 100 6.04 17.43 21.20
CA LYS A 100 5.62 18.17 22.40
C LYS A 100 4.16 18.60 22.40
N GLN A 101 3.62 18.93 21.23
CA GLN A 101 2.21 19.34 21.08
C GLN A 101 1.26 18.17 21.14
N CYS A 102 1.57 17.10 20.41
CA CYS A 102 0.69 15.92 20.32
C CYS A 102 0.82 14.99 21.53
N ARG A 103 2.00 14.91 22.18
CA ARG A 103 2.31 13.95 23.24
C ARG A 103 1.80 12.55 22.88
N PRO A 104 2.28 11.95 21.77
CA PRO A 104 1.71 10.71 21.26
C PRO A 104 1.87 9.56 22.25
N GLN A 105 0.83 8.77 22.38
CA GLN A 105 0.88 7.47 23.05
C GLN A 105 1.36 6.37 22.08
N THR A 106 1.12 6.55 20.77
CA THR A 106 1.58 5.64 19.74
C THR A 106 2.31 6.41 18.63
N ILE A 107 3.45 5.91 18.22
CA ILE A 107 4.18 6.37 17.04
C ILE A 107 4.24 5.23 16.02
N ILE A 108 3.73 5.49 14.82
CA ILE A 108 3.77 4.55 13.70
C ILE A 108 4.89 4.97 12.77
N VAL A 109 5.87 4.10 12.55
CA VAL A 109 6.97 4.32 11.59
C VAL A 109 6.67 3.57 10.31
N ALA A 110 6.42 4.32 9.24
CA ALA A 110 6.02 3.80 7.94
C ALA A 110 7.19 3.25 7.09
N THR A 111 8.40 3.78 7.31
CA THR A 111 9.56 3.53 6.44
C THR A 111 10.85 3.57 7.22
N PRO A 112 11.90 2.79 6.83
CA PRO A 112 13.17 2.73 7.53
C PRO A 112 14.14 3.87 7.15
N GLY A 113 13.65 5.00 6.66
CA GLY A 113 14.48 6.15 6.32
C GLY A 113 14.79 7.06 7.50
N PRO A 114 15.40 8.24 7.25
CA PRO A 114 15.78 9.19 8.32
C PRO A 114 14.59 9.66 9.17
N TYR A 115 13.39 9.86 8.59
CA TYR A 115 12.20 10.19 9.35
C TYR A 115 11.82 9.06 10.29
N GLY A 116 11.80 7.81 9.78
CA GLY A 116 11.47 6.63 10.57
C GLY A 116 12.40 6.44 11.76
N LEU A 117 13.72 6.54 11.55
CA LEU A 117 14.70 6.41 12.64
C LEU A 117 14.55 7.50 13.71
N VAL A 118 14.28 8.75 13.31
CA VAL A 118 14.00 9.84 14.26
C VAL A 118 12.68 9.60 14.99
N GLY A 119 11.66 9.07 14.30
CA GLY A 119 10.38 8.67 14.90
C GLY A 119 10.57 7.60 16.00
N ALA A 120 11.33 6.55 15.70
CA ALA A 120 11.63 5.49 16.65
C ALA A 120 12.42 5.99 17.86
N TRP A 121 13.38 6.91 17.66
CA TRP A 121 14.09 7.54 18.76
C TRP A 121 13.14 8.33 19.68
N TRP A 122 12.18 9.08 19.11
CA TRP A 122 11.18 9.81 19.88
C TRP A 122 10.21 8.86 20.62
N ALA A 123 9.78 7.75 20.00
CA ALA A 123 8.93 6.76 20.67
C ALA A 123 9.59 6.29 21.97
N ARG A 124 10.85 5.89 21.89
CA ARG A 124 11.60 5.46 23.09
C ARG A 124 11.77 6.57 24.12
N ARG A 125 12.02 7.80 23.68
CA ARG A 125 12.21 8.95 24.59
C ARG A 125 10.93 9.32 25.33
N LEU A 126 9.77 9.13 24.71
CA LEU A 126 8.47 9.48 25.26
C LEU A 126 7.81 8.30 25.99
N GLY A 127 8.35 7.09 25.89
CA GLY A 127 7.67 5.87 26.35
C GLY A 127 6.42 5.53 25.52
N ALA A 128 6.35 6.04 24.29
CA ALA A 128 5.21 5.77 23.40
C ALA A 128 5.36 4.41 22.72
N LYS A 129 4.25 3.72 22.49
CA LYS A 129 4.20 2.47 21.72
C LYS A 129 4.75 2.70 20.31
N LEU A 130 5.69 1.87 19.88
CA LEU A 130 6.31 1.94 18.56
C LEU A 130 5.76 0.83 17.66
N ILE A 131 4.97 1.21 16.66
CA ILE A 131 4.51 0.31 15.60
C ILE A 131 5.34 0.57 14.35
N VAL A 132 5.87 -0.48 13.74
CA VAL A 132 6.71 -0.39 12.54
C VAL A 132 5.99 -1.05 11.37
N GLY A 133 5.75 -0.30 10.30
CA GLY A 133 5.23 -0.82 9.04
C GLY A 133 6.32 -1.41 8.17
N PHE A 134 6.15 -2.63 7.71
CA PHE A 134 7.09 -3.34 6.85
C PHE A 134 6.45 -3.65 5.49
N HIS A 135 6.58 -2.70 4.56
CA HIS A 135 5.94 -2.76 3.23
C HIS A 135 6.85 -3.35 2.15
N THR A 136 8.15 -3.18 2.29
CA THR A 136 9.12 -3.53 1.24
C THR A 136 10.45 -3.87 1.88
N HIS A 137 10.99 -5.02 1.52
CA HIS A 137 12.35 -5.37 1.87
C HIS A 137 13.31 -4.63 0.93
N PHE A 138 13.70 -3.41 1.30
CA PHE A 138 14.54 -2.53 0.46
C PHE A 138 15.89 -3.14 0.09
N SER A 139 16.46 -4.02 0.90
CA SER A 139 17.71 -4.69 0.55
C SER A 139 17.60 -5.57 -0.69
N SER A 140 16.43 -6.14 -1.00
CA SER A 140 16.18 -6.92 -2.22
C SER A 140 15.94 -6.02 -3.44
N VAL A 141 15.36 -4.82 -3.25
CA VAL A 141 15.09 -3.87 -4.34
C VAL A 141 16.40 -3.20 -4.84
N THR A 142 17.44 -3.17 -4.02
CA THR A 142 18.72 -2.54 -4.40
C THR A 142 19.47 -3.26 -5.54
N ASP A 143 19.05 -4.47 -5.94
CA ASP A 143 19.65 -5.22 -7.06
C ASP A 143 19.45 -4.55 -8.42
N VAL A 144 18.47 -3.66 -8.54
CA VAL A 144 18.19 -2.86 -9.74
C VAL A 144 19.25 -1.76 -9.96
N TYR A 145 20.08 -1.44 -8.94
CA TYR A 145 21.04 -0.35 -9.06
C TYR A 145 22.29 -0.76 -9.84
N SER A 146 22.63 0.01 -10.85
CA SER A 146 23.79 -0.23 -11.73
C SER A 146 25.14 -0.05 -11.03
N ASN A 147 25.23 0.83 -9.99
CA ASN A 147 26.48 1.13 -9.29
C ASN A 147 26.69 0.21 -8.08
N ARG A 148 27.77 -0.62 -8.10
CA ARG A 148 28.09 -1.60 -7.06
C ARG A 148 28.32 -0.99 -5.67
N PHE A 149 29.00 0.16 -5.58
CA PHE A 149 29.26 0.81 -4.30
C PHE A 149 27.99 1.37 -3.68
N LEU A 150 27.15 1.98 -4.50
CA LEU A 150 25.89 2.56 -4.08
C LEU A 150 24.91 1.47 -3.62
N ARG A 151 24.88 0.34 -4.31
CA ARG A 151 24.13 -0.86 -3.94
C ARG A 151 24.56 -1.42 -2.58
N ALA A 152 25.86 -1.59 -2.38
CA ALA A 152 26.41 -2.10 -1.11
C ALA A 152 26.08 -1.15 0.06
N PHE A 153 26.23 0.16 -0.14
CA PHE A 153 25.91 1.17 0.86
C PHE A 153 24.40 1.18 1.20
N SER A 154 23.53 1.16 0.20
CA SER A 154 22.08 1.12 0.41
C SER A 154 21.63 -0.14 1.15
N ARG A 155 22.14 -1.32 0.75
CA ARG A 155 21.88 -2.58 1.45
C ARG A 155 22.30 -2.52 2.91
N PHE A 156 23.50 -2.02 3.16
CA PHE A 156 24.03 -1.88 4.52
C PHE A 156 23.16 -0.94 5.37
N TYR A 157 22.81 0.23 4.82
CA TYR A 157 21.96 1.21 5.49
C TYR A 157 20.59 0.62 5.86
N PHE A 158 19.86 0.07 4.86
CA PHE A 158 18.52 -0.46 5.10
C PHE A 158 18.53 -1.70 6.01
N SER A 159 19.54 -2.58 5.89
CA SER A 159 19.68 -3.72 6.80
C SER A 159 19.89 -3.28 8.26
N ILE A 160 20.66 -2.22 8.50
CA ILE A 160 20.84 -1.68 9.87
C ILE A 160 19.57 -0.99 10.34
N ALA A 161 18.92 -0.17 9.49
CA ALA A 161 17.71 0.54 9.84
C ALA A 161 16.58 -0.43 10.21
N ASP A 162 16.35 -1.47 9.39
CA ASP A 162 15.36 -2.52 9.68
C ASP A 162 15.66 -3.23 11.00
N LYS A 163 16.93 -3.64 11.23
CA LYS A 163 17.33 -4.28 12.50
C LYS A 163 17.08 -3.38 13.71
N ILE A 164 17.36 -2.08 13.59
CA ILE A 164 17.09 -1.12 14.67
C ILE A 164 15.58 -1.02 14.91
N LEU A 165 14.80 -0.82 13.86
CA LEU A 165 13.34 -0.67 13.95
C LEU A 165 12.70 -1.94 14.50
N PHE A 166 13.10 -3.13 14.04
CA PHE A 166 12.53 -4.40 14.50
C PHE A 166 12.95 -4.76 15.93
N ARG A 167 14.17 -4.41 16.33
CA ARG A 167 14.60 -4.61 17.72
C ARG A 167 13.88 -3.73 18.71
N TYR A 168 13.54 -2.51 18.31
CA TYR A 168 12.94 -1.50 19.20
C TYR A 168 11.43 -1.34 19.02
N GLY A 169 10.86 -1.88 17.93
CA GLY A 169 9.42 -1.89 17.69
C GLY A 169 8.70 -2.80 18.70
N ASP A 170 7.65 -2.29 19.28
CA ASP A 170 6.75 -3.08 20.14
C ASP A 170 5.90 -4.02 19.27
N LEU A 171 5.62 -3.60 18.03
CA LEU A 171 4.93 -4.37 17.02
C LEU A 171 5.46 -4.03 15.62
N VAL A 172 5.66 -5.05 14.79
CA VAL A 172 5.95 -4.91 13.34
C VAL A 172 4.74 -5.41 12.56
N LEU A 173 4.20 -4.59 11.70
CA LEU A 173 3.09 -4.95 10.82
C LEU A 173 3.58 -5.06 9.38
N ALA A 174 3.41 -6.21 8.78
CA ALA A 174 3.81 -6.52 7.41
C ALA A 174 2.59 -6.66 6.48
N ASN A 175 2.77 -6.43 5.20
CA ASN A 175 1.69 -6.44 4.22
C ASN A 175 1.37 -7.82 3.61
N SER A 176 2.12 -8.87 4.00
CA SER A 176 1.84 -10.26 3.61
C SER A 176 2.45 -11.24 4.61
N GLU A 177 1.98 -12.49 4.62
CA GLU A 177 2.54 -13.55 5.48
C GLU A 177 4.02 -13.82 5.18
N ALA A 178 4.41 -13.81 3.91
CA ALA A 178 5.82 -13.96 3.53
C ALA A 178 6.69 -12.85 4.13
N MET A 179 6.19 -11.63 4.21
CA MET A 179 6.88 -10.50 4.86
C MET A 179 6.87 -10.61 6.39
N VAL A 180 5.87 -11.23 6.99
CA VAL A 180 5.83 -11.56 8.42
C VAL A 180 6.98 -12.52 8.77
N ASP A 181 7.14 -13.59 8.01
CA ASP A 181 8.23 -14.56 8.24
C ASP A 181 9.60 -13.94 8.03
N LEU A 182 9.74 -13.09 7.02
CA LEU A 182 10.96 -12.32 6.80
C LEU A 182 11.26 -11.39 7.98
N ALA A 183 10.28 -10.63 8.49
CA ALA A 183 10.46 -9.75 9.64
C ALA A 183 10.91 -10.52 10.90
N ARG A 184 10.33 -11.69 11.14
CA ARG A 184 10.78 -12.61 12.22
C ARG A 184 12.23 -13.03 12.04
N SER A 185 12.61 -13.43 10.82
CA SER A 185 13.99 -13.82 10.50
C SER A 185 15.00 -12.68 10.69
N LEU A 186 14.57 -11.42 10.54
CA LEU A 186 15.36 -10.22 10.76
C LEU A 186 15.36 -9.73 12.22
N GLY A 187 14.68 -10.43 13.11
CA GLY A 187 14.74 -10.21 14.57
C GLY A 187 13.57 -9.44 15.17
N ALA A 188 12.48 -9.25 14.43
CA ALA A 188 11.25 -8.72 14.99
C ALA A 188 10.62 -9.74 15.97
N ARG A 189 10.16 -9.26 17.14
CA ARG A 189 9.61 -10.13 18.20
C ARG A 189 8.12 -10.34 18.05
N ASN A 190 7.37 -9.25 17.90
CA ASN A 190 5.93 -9.24 17.70
C ASN A 190 5.66 -8.83 16.25
N VAL A 191 5.09 -9.71 15.47
CA VAL A 191 4.84 -9.46 14.05
C VAL A 191 3.45 -9.92 13.69
N GLY A 192 2.72 -9.07 12.97
CA GLY A 192 1.40 -9.37 12.42
C GLY A 192 1.23 -8.85 11.00
N VAL A 193 0.13 -9.20 10.38
CA VAL A 193 -0.27 -8.68 9.07
C VAL A 193 -1.03 -7.38 9.25
N MET A 194 -0.66 -6.31 8.52
CA MET A 194 -1.27 -5.00 8.70
C MET A 194 -2.62 -4.82 7.98
N GLY A 195 -2.94 -5.67 7.04
CA GLY A 195 -4.07 -5.49 6.16
C GLY A 195 -3.86 -4.37 5.14
N THR A 196 -4.83 -4.20 4.26
CA THR A 196 -4.79 -3.15 3.24
C THR A 196 -6.00 -2.24 3.39
N LEU A 197 -5.73 -0.94 3.45
CA LEU A 197 -6.73 0.11 3.57
C LEU A 197 -7.03 0.69 2.19
N LEU A 198 -8.28 1.05 1.99
CA LEU A 198 -8.77 1.75 0.81
C LEU A 198 -9.02 3.22 1.16
N PRO A 199 -8.73 4.15 0.25
CA PRO A 199 -9.11 5.55 0.42
C PRO A 199 -10.62 5.71 0.49
N GLY A 200 -11.11 6.67 1.28
CA GLY A 200 -12.54 6.95 1.43
C GLY A 200 -13.25 7.16 0.10
N ASP A 201 -12.57 7.77 -0.88
CA ASP A 201 -13.11 7.98 -2.23
C ASP A 201 -13.34 6.67 -3.01
N SER A 202 -12.55 5.63 -2.76
CA SER A 202 -12.77 4.30 -3.36
C SER A 202 -13.96 3.56 -2.77
N LEU A 203 -14.40 3.95 -1.57
CA LEU A 203 -15.52 3.30 -0.87
C LEU A 203 -16.90 3.80 -1.31
N ARG A 204 -16.94 4.93 -2.04
CA ARG A 204 -18.21 5.48 -2.60
C ARG A 204 -18.87 4.46 -3.51
N ASP A 205 -20.18 4.58 -3.68
CA ASP A 205 -20.88 3.74 -4.64
C ASP A 205 -20.34 3.96 -6.06
N PRO A 206 -20.07 2.88 -6.80
CA PRO A 206 -19.52 2.98 -8.15
C PRO A 206 -20.56 3.51 -9.12
N ASP A 207 -20.10 4.26 -10.12
CA ASP A 207 -20.90 4.79 -11.21
C ASP A 207 -20.62 3.99 -12.49
N PRO A 208 -21.55 3.64 -13.30
CA PRO A 208 -22.54 2.57 -13.14
C PRO A 208 -21.90 1.16 -13.17
N PRO A 209 -22.63 0.08 -12.87
CA PRO A 209 -22.05 -1.27 -12.83
C PRO A 209 -21.53 -1.72 -14.21
N VAL A 210 -20.59 -2.65 -14.22
CA VAL A 210 -20.11 -3.33 -15.43
C VAL A 210 -21.27 -4.01 -16.11
N SER A 211 -21.76 -3.44 -17.21
CA SER A 211 -22.88 -4.00 -17.97
C SER A 211 -22.55 -4.07 -19.44
N GLY A 212 -22.98 -5.14 -20.10
CA GLY A 212 -22.83 -5.31 -21.53
C GLY A 212 -21.49 -5.95 -21.96
N LYS A 213 -20.94 -5.52 -23.10
CA LYS A 213 -19.69 -6.02 -23.66
C LYS A 213 -18.51 -5.45 -22.89
N LEU A 214 -17.49 -6.27 -22.55
CA LEU A 214 -16.23 -5.77 -22.05
C LEU A 214 -15.50 -5.04 -23.19
N ASP A 215 -15.39 -3.73 -23.10
CA ASP A 215 -14.78 -2.89 -24.14
C ASP A 215 -13.75 -1.90 -23.62
N ARG A 216 -13.50 -1.84 -22.29
CA ARG A 216 -12.57 -0.90 -21.68
C ARG A 216 -11.67 -1.56 -20.65
N VAL A 217 -10.38 -1.43 -20.86
CA VAL A 217 -9.31 -1.92 -19.98
C VAL A 217 -8.51 -0.76 -19.42
N VAL A 218 -8.25 -0.75 -18.14
CA VAL A 218 -7.36 0.22 -17.50
C VAL A 218 -6.15 -0.47 -16.88
N PHE A 219 -4.99 0.14 -17.07
CA PHE A 219 -3.76 -0.14 -16.32
C PHE A 219 -3.39 1.09 -15.52
N ALA A 220 -3.08 0.92 -14.24
CA ALA A 220 -2.61 2.00 -13.39
C ALA A 220 -1.42 1.55 -12.55
N GLY A 221 -0.35 2.33 -12.58
CA GLY A 221 0.84 2.03 -11.79
C GLY A 221 2.11 2.70 -12.29
N ARG A 222 3.21 2.42 -11.58
CA ARG A 222 4.52 2.91 -11.98
C ARG A 222 4.94 2.29 -13.32
N LEU A 223 5.43 3.10 -14.26
CA LEU A 223 5.92 2.62 -15.55
C LEU A 223 7.37 2.12 -15.42
N ALA A 224 7.51 0.90 -14.93
CA ALA A 224 8.79 0.24 -14.67
C ALA A 224 8.78 -1.20 -15.20
N PRO A 225 9.95 -1.81 -15.47
CA PRO A 225 10.05 -3.14 -16.09
C PRO A 225 9.26 -4.22 -15.34
N GLU A 226 9.25 -4.18 -14.01
CA GLU A 226 8.53 -5.15 -13.18
C GLU A 226 7.02 -5.09 -13.34
N LYS A 227 6.47 -3.98 -13.83
CA LYS A 227 5.03 -3.79 -14.10
C LYS A 227 4.60 -4.27 -15.48
N ARG A 228 5.54 -4.65 -16.33
CA ARG A 228 5.29 -5.21 -17.67
C ARG A 228 4.28 -4.38 -18.50
N VAL A 229 4.34 -3.04 -18.40
CA VAL A 229 3.43 -2.18 -19.17
C VAL A 229 3.46 -2.44 -20.68
N GLN A 230 4.58 -2.96 -21.20
CA GLN A 230 4.70 -3.35 -22.59
C GLN A 230 3.64 -4.38 -23.02
N THR A 231 3.31 -5.35 -22.15
CA THR A 231 2.29 -6.36 -22.47
C THR A 231 0.89 -5.76 -22.60
N VAL A 232 0.61 -4.61 -21.94
CA VAL A 232 -0.65 -3.88 -22.09
C VAL A 232 -0.73 -3.24 -23.47
N ILE A 233 0.37 -2.65 -23.94
CA ILE A 233 0.46 -2.08 -25.30
C ILE A 233 0.29 -3.17 -26.36
N ASP A 234 0.92 -4.33 -26.14
CA ASP A 234 0.81 -5.47 -27.06
C ASP A 234 -0.60 -6.07 -27.06
N ALA A 235 -1.26 -6.11 -25.91
CA ALA A 235 -2.67 -6.50 -25.81
C ALA A 235 -3.58 -5.53 -26.56
N ALA A 236 -3.35 -4.21 -26.45
CA ALA A 236 -4.11 -3.22 -27.19
C ALA A 236 -4.01 -3.41 -28.72
N ARG A 237 -2.80 -3.72 -29.23
CA ARG A 237 -2.59 -4.01 -30.66
C ARG A 237 -3.34 -5.27 -31.12
N ARG A 238 -3.45 -6.29 -30.25
CA ARG A 238 -4.13 -7.57 -30.58
C ARG A 238 -5.64 -7.50 -30.43
N LEU A 239 -6.16 -6.55 -29.66
CA LEU A 239 -7.59 -6.39 -29.33
C LEU A 239 -8.11 -5.03 -29.78
N PRO A 240 -8.21 -4.75 -31.09
CA PRO A 240 -8.51 -3.40 -31.61
C PRO A 240 -9.91 -2.91 -31.24
N ASP A 241 -10.85 -3.81 -30.92
CA ASP A 241 -12.22 -3.49 -30.51
C ASP A 241 -12.34 -3.12 -29.02
N ILE A 242 -11.27 -3.23 -28.26
CA ILE A 242 -11.21 -2.89 -26.83
C ILE A 242 -10.36 -1.62 -26.68
N ARG A 243 -10.84 -0.67 -25.90
CA ARG A 243 -10.11 0.56 -25.55
C ARG A 243 -9.22 0.30 -24.34
N PHE A 244 -8.01 0.79 -24.43
CA PHE A 244 -7.04 0.69 -23.35
C PHE A 244 -6.67 2.07 -22.83
N THR A 245 -6.55 2.18 -21.51
CA THR A 245 -6.06 3.38 -20.83
C THR A 245 -4.87 3.00 -19.97
N ILE A 246 -3.75 3.70 -20.12
CA ILE A 246 -2.57 3.57 -19.25
C ILE A 246 -2.43 4.84 -18.44
N ALA A 247 -2.48 4.72 -17.11
CA ALA A 247 -2.25 5.80 -16.16
C ALA A 247 -1.01 5.52 -15.31
N GLY A 248 -0.09 6.47 -15.23
CA GLY A 248 1.11 6.37 -14.41
C GLY A 248 2.32 7.09 -14.99
N ASP A 249 3.40 7.09 -14.21
CA ASP A 249 4.69 7.66 -14.59
C ASP A 249 5.83 6.74 -14.12
N GLY A 250 7.00 6.88 -14.70
CA GLY A 250 8.15 6.07 -14.32
C GLY A 250 9.27 6.06 -15.36
N PRO A 251 10.30 5.22 -15.14
CA PRO A 251 11.45 5.16 -16.04
C PRO A 251 11.10 4.87 -17.51
N LEU A 252 10.02 4.11 -17.76
CA LEU A 252 9.58 3.73 -19.12
C LEU A 252 8.63 4.75 -19.77
N ARG A 253 8.39 5.92 -19.14
CA ARG A 253 7.44 6.93 -19.63
C ARG A 253 7.62 7.25 -21.12
N LYS A 254 8.84 7.58 -21.55
CA LYS A 254 9.10 7.99 -22.93
C LYS A 254 8.79 6.87 -23.93
N ASP A 255 9.16 5.65 -23.58
CA ASP A 255 8.92 4.47 -24.43
C ASP A 255 7.41 4.18 -24.54
N VAL A 256 6.67 4.29 -23.43
CA VAL A 256 5.22 4.10 -23.40
C VAL A 256 4.52 5.20 -24.21
N GLU A 257 4.89 6.46 -24.03
CA GLU A 257 4.34 7.59 -24.76
C GLU A 257 4.54 7.44 -26.28
N GLN A 258 5.75 7.07 -26.70
CA GLN A 258 6.07 6.86 -28.12
C GLN A 258 5.28 5.68 -28.72
N GLN A 259 5.17 4.57 -28.00
CA GLN A 259 4.48 3.39 -28.49
C GLN A 259 2.96 3.55 -28.49
N ALA A 260 2.39 4.22 -27.47
CA ALA A 260 0.96 4.48 -27.37
C ALA A 260 0.46 5.34 -28.52
N ALA A 261 1.25 6.31 -28.97
CA ALA A 261 0.92 7.18 -30.13
C ALA A 261 0.64 6.40 -31.42
N GLY A 262 1.19 5.19 -31.55
CA GLY A 262 1.00 4.30 -32.71
C GLY A 262 -0.12 3.28 -32.56
N VAL A 263 -0.91 3.29 -31.47
CA VAL A 263 -1.97 2.33 -31.17
C VAL A 263 -3.31 3.05 -31.02
N PRO A 264 -4.19 3.01 -32.03
CA PRO A 264 -5.40 3.86 -32.09
C PRO A 264 -6.40 3.67 -30.94
N ASN A 265 -6.45 2.48 -30.34
CA ASN A 265 -7.32 2.12 -29.23
C ASN A 265 -6.65 2.22 -27.85
N LEU A 266 -5.48 2.88 -27.74
CA LEU A 266 -4.73 3.06 -26.51
C LEU A 266 -4.55 4.54 -26.18
N GLU A 267 -4.97 4.95 -25.00
CA GLU A 267 -4.75 6.27 -24.44
C GLU A 267 -3.73 6.22 -23.31
N TYR A 268 -2.69 7.05 -23.39
CA TYR A 268 -1.74 7.25 -22.29
C TYR A 268 -1.97 8.59 -21.61
N LEU A 269 -2.32 8.55 -20.33
CA LEU A 269 -2.70 9.73 -19.54
C LEU A 269 -1.51 10.37 -18.80
N GLY A 270 -0.36 9.69 -18.73
CA GLY A 270 0.70 10.11 -17.82
C GLY A 270 0.32 9.91 -16.35
N TRP A 271 1.01 10.64 -15.47
CA TRP A 271 0.63 10.71 -14.06
C TRP A 271 -0.71 11.45 -13.91
N VAL A 272 -1.61 10.87 -13.16
CA VAL A 272 -2.94 11.46 -12.87
C VAL A 272 -3.15 11.51 -11.37
N SER A 273 -3.98 12.46 -10.91
CA SER A 273 -4.44 12.50 -9.53
C SER A 273 -5.28 11.24 -9.20
N ARG A 274 -5.36 10.91 -7.91
CA ARG A 274 -6.17 9.77 -7.44
C ARG A 274 -7.64 9.89 -7.85
N GLU A 275 -8.24 11.06 -7.72
CA GLU A 275 -9.60 11.33 -8.16
C GLU A 275 -9.79 11.02 -9.65
N ARG A 276 -8.87 11.48 -10.50
CA ARG A 276 -8.93 11.19 -11.94
C ARG A 276 -8.73 9.71 -12.22
N LEU A 277 -7.86 9.03 -11.48
CA LEU A 277 -7.66 7.59 -11.62
C LEU A 277 -8.93 6.80 -11.29
N LEU A 278 -9.62 7.14 -10.20
CA LEU A 278 -10.89 6.52 -9.84
C LEU A 278 -11.95 6.76 -10.91
N ASN A 279 -12.01 7.97 -11.49
CA ASN A 279 -12.91 8.26 -12.59
C ASN A 279 -12.60 7.44 -13.86
N GLU A 280 -11.31 7.17 -14.13
CA GLU A 280 -10.95 6.27 -15.25
C GLU A 280 -11.25 4.80 -14.92
N MET A 281 -11.08 4.38 -13.67
CA MET A 281 -11.52 3.04 -13.21
C MET A 281 -13.04 2.88 -13.36
N ASP A 282 -13.84 3.89 -13.01
CA ASP A 282 -15.29 3.84 -13.13
C ASP A 282 -15.78 3.71 -14.58
N LYS A 283 -15.00 4.19 -15.53
CA LYS A 283 -15.28 4.01 -16.96
C LYS A 283 -14.83 2.65 -17.50
N ALA A 284 -13.91 1.97 -16.79
CA ALA A 284 -13.35 0.69 -17.23
C ALA A 284 -14.25 -0.48 -16.83
N ASP A 285 -14.15 -1.58 -17.56
CA ASP A 285 -14.77 -2.86 -17.22
C ASP A 285 -13.81 -3.71 -16.37
N ILE A 286 -12.51 -3.59 -16.65
CA ILE A 286 -11.49 -4.41 -16.04
C ILE A 286 -10.19 -3.61 -15.83
N LEU A 287 -9.61 -3.77 -14.67
CA LEU A 287 -8.24 -3.36 -14.40
C LEU A 287 -7.29 -4.52 -14.65
N VAL A 288 -6.15 -4.25 -15.26
CA VAL A 288 -5.08 -5.24 -15.48
C VAL A 288 -3.84 -4.88 -14.69
N LEU A 289 -3.26 -5.87 -13.99
CA LEU A 289 -2.04 -5.72 -13.19
C LEU A 289 -1.13 -6.93 -13.42
N ASN A 290 -0.36 -6.89 -14.53
CA ASN A 290 0.52 -7.97 -14.96
C ASN A 290 1.95 -7.80 -14.44
N SER A 291 2.12 -7.59 -13.12
CA SER A 291 3.42 -7.35 -12.49
C SER A 291 4.21 -8.64 -12.32
N VAL A 292 5.54 -8.59 -12.48
CA VAL A 292 6.46 -9.70 -12.11
C VAL A 292 6.62 -9.79 -10.60
N VAL A 293 6.67 -8.62 -9.95
CA VAL A 293 6.76 -8.47 -8.50
C VAL A 293 5.78 -7.39 -8.09
N GLU A 294 4.86 -7.75 -7.21
CA GLU A 294 3.87 -6.85 -6.62
C GLU A 294 3.61 -7.29 -5.19
N SER A 295 3.93 -6.43 -4.23
CA SER A 295 3.80 -6.79 -2.80
C SER A 295 2.37 -7.08 -2.37
N PHE A 296 1.40 -6.34 -2.91
CA PHE A 296 -0.03 -6.59 -2.71
C PHE A 296 -0.82 -6.32 -3.99
N GLY A 297 -0.74 -5.11 -4.53
CA GLY A 297 -1.53 -4.68 -5.68
C GLY A 297 -2.75 -3.85 -5.27
N THR A 298 -2.54 -2.81 -4.45
CA THR A 298 -3.62 -1.94 -3.93
C THR A 298 -4.54 -1.42 -5.02
N VAL A 299 -4.02 -1.14 -6.22
CA VAL A 299 -4.83 -0.69 -7.35
C VAL A 299 -5.85 -1.72 -7.82
N ALA A 300 -5.55 -3.02 -7.68
CA ALA A 300 -6.52 -4.09 -7.96
C ALA A 300 -7.62 -4.11 -6.90
N LEU A 301 -7.28 -3.91 -5.62
CA LEU A 301 -8.27 -3.78 -4.55
C LEU A 301 -9.15 -2.52 -4.74
N GLU A 302 -8.58 -1.40 -5.19
CA GLU A 302 -9.33 -0.18 -5.54
C GLU A 302 -10.33 -0.46 -6.67
N ALA A 303 -9.91 -1.18 -7.71
CA ALA A 303 -10.80 -1.58 -8.81
C ALA A 303 -11.94 -2.50 -8.31
N MET A 304 -11.64 -3.49 -7.46
CA MET A 304 -12.65 -4.34 -6.83
C MET A 304 -13.64 -3.51 -6.01
N ALA A 305 -13.17 -2.56 -5.21
CA ALA A 305 -14.03 -1.67 -4.43
C ALA A 305 -14.92 -0.79 -5.30
N ARG A 306 -14.46 -0.44 -6.51
CA ARG A 306 -15.24 0.28 -7.54
C ARG A 306 -16.12 -0.64 -8.39
N GLU A 307 -16.34 -1.88 -7.95
CA GLU A 307 -17.13 -2.87 -8.68
C GLU A 307 -16.62 -3.10 -10.11
N ARG A 308 -15.28 -3.13 -10.27
CA ARG A 308 -14.60 -3.44 -11.54
C ARG A 308 -13.92 -4.80 -11.42
N LEU A 309 -13.82 -5.48 -12.55
CA LEU A 309 -13.05 -6.73 -12.60
C LEU A 309 -11.56 -6.43 -12.43
N ALA A 310 -10.83 -7.33 -11.81
CA ALA A 310 -9.38 -7.25 -11.69
C ALA A 310 -8.74 -8.51 -12.28
N LEU A 311 -7.86 -8.32 -13.26
CA LEU A 311 -7.06 -9.37 -13.88
C LEU A 311 -5.60 -9.15 -13.48
N VAL A 312 -5.06 -10.07 -12.68
CA VAL A 312 -3.74 -9.94 -12.08
C VAL A 312 -2.83 -11.09 -12.48
N SER A 313 -1.51 -10.87 -12.41
CA SER A 313 -0.53 -11.96 -12.50
C SER A 313 -0.58 -12.84 -11.24
N PRO A 314 -0.24 -14.13 -11.33
CA PRO A 314 -0.16 -15.01 -10.16
C PRO A 314 0.94 -14.61 -9.17
N THR A 315 1.86 -13.74 -9.56
CA THR A 315 2.92 -13.18 -8.70
C THR A 315 2.50 -11.90 -7.95
N CYS A 316 1.24 -11.48 -8.10
CA CYS A 316 0.70 -10.33 -7.39
C CYS A 316 0.27 -10.75 -5.98
N GLY A 317 0.76 -10.09 -4.93
CA GLY A 317 0.52 -10.48 -3.53
C GLY A 317 -0.96 -10.50 -3.12
N ILE A 318 -1.86 -9.83 -3.84
CA ILE A 318 -3.31 -9.89 -3.58
C ILE A 318 -3.87 -11.32 -3.74
N VAL A 319 -3.24 -12.19 -4.53
CA VAL A 319 -3.67 -13.58 -4.72
C VAL A 319 -3.38 -14.48 -3.51
N GLU A 320 -2.52 -14.03 -2.59
CA GLU A 320 -2.25 -14.74 -1.33
C GLU A 320 -3.38 -14.57 -0.30
N TRP A 321 -4.36 -13.71 -0.60
CA TRP A 321 -5.45 -13.40 0.32
C TRP A 321 -6.68 -14.27 0.01
N PRO A 322 -7.04 -15.23 0.89
CA PRO A 322 -8.12 -16.19 0.64
C PRO A 322 -9.48 -15.51 0.34
N ASP A 323 -9.79 -14.43 1.05
CA ASP A 323 -11.05 -13.68 0.86
C ASP A 323 -11.12 -12.92 -0.48
N LEU A 324 -9.98 -12.68 -1.13
CA LEU A 324 -9.90 -11.93 -2.38
C LEU A 324 -9.67 -12.80 -3.61
N VAL A 325 -8.91 -13.88 -3.48
CA VAL A 325 -8.43 -14.68 -4.62
C VAL A 325 -9.56 -15.23 -5.49
N ASP A 326 -10.66 -15.65 -4.88
CA ASP A 326 -11.84 -16.17 -5.60
C ASP A 326 -12.62 -15.09 -6.35
N ASN A 327 -12.29 -13.81 -6.08
CA ASN A 327 -12.92 -12.64 -6.68
C ASN A 327 -12.02 -11.94 -7.70
N LEU A 328 -10.89 -12.57 -8.06
CA LEU A 328 -9.91 -12.08 -9.02
C LEU A 328 -9.86 -12.98 -10.24
N TYR A 329 -9.54 -12.41 -11.39
CA TYR A 329 -9.11 -13.19 -12.55
C TYR A 329 -7.58 -13.23 -12.54
N GLN A 330 -7.01 -14.41 -12.75
CA GLN A 330 -5.56 -14.58 -12.85
C GLN A 330 -5.17 -14.89 -14.29
N ILE A 331 -4.01 -14.41 -14.70
CA ILE A 331 -3.37 -14.77 -15.95
C ILE A 331 -2.81 -16.18 -15.76
N ASN A 332 -3.22 -17.13 -16.61
CA ASN A 332 -2.76 -18.50 -16.51
C ASN A 332 -1.29 -18.64 -16.95
N ASP A 333 -0.65 -19.73 -16.54
CA ASP A 333 0.73 -19.99 -16.96
C ASP A 333 0.83 -20.12 -18.49
N GLY A 334 1.78 -19.40 -19.08
CA GLY A 334 1.96 -19.31 -20.52
C GLY A 334 0.89 -18.52 -21.29
N GLU A 335 -0.13 -17.99 -20.62
CA GLU A 335 -1.18 -17.16 -21.24
C GLU A 335 -0.68 -15.74 -21.48
N SER A 336 -0.93 -15.17 -22.66
CA SER A 336 -0.67 -13.75 -22.87
C SER A 336 -1.74 -12.88 -22.22
N LEU A 337 -1.40 -11.61 -21.90
CA LEU A 337 -2.40 -10.68 -21.36
C LEU A 337 -3.60 -10.49 -22.28
N ALA A 338 -3.39 -10.47 -23.60
CA ALA A 338 -4.48 -10.36 -24.57
C ALA A 338 -5.43 -11.56 -24.53
N ASP A 339 -4.89 -12.79 -24.42
CA ASP A 339 -5.70 -14.01 -24.36
C ASP A 339 -6.48 -14.07 -23.03
N ALA A 340 -5.86 -13.64 -21.92
CA ALA A 340 -6.52 -13.54 -20.62
C ALA A 340 -7.68 -12.53 -20.64
N ILE A 341 -7.49 -11.35 -21.24
CA ILE A 341 -8.56 -10.36 -21.42
C ILE A 341 -9.69 -10.94 -22.30
N ALA A 342 -9.35 -11.58 -23.42
CA ALA A 342 -10.33 -12.20 -24.31
C ALA A 342 -11.13 -13.30 -23.59
N ARG A 343 -10.48 -14.12 -22.76
CA ARG A 343 -11.13 -15.14 -21.93
C ARG A 343 -12.15 -14.53 -20.97
N VAL A 344 -11.80 -13.44 -20.27
CA VAL A 344 -12.74 -12.73 -19.38
C VAL A 344 -13.86 -12.06 -20.18
N ALA A 345 -13.55 -11.49 -21.34
CA ALA A 345 -14.56 -10.87 -22.23
C ALA A 345 -15.58 -11.86 -22.77
N ALA A 346 -15.19 -13.14 -22.93
CA ALA A 346 -16.08 -14.20 -23.41
C ALA A 346 -17.12 -14.67 -22.37
N LEU A 347 -16.97 -14.30 -21.10
CA LEU A 347 -17.96 -14.56 -20.06
C LEU A 347 -19.25 -13.77 -20.34
N SER A 348 -20.40 -14.28 -19.88
CA SER A 348 -21.66 -13.56 -20.02
C SER A 348 -21.64 -12.24 -19.23
N PRO A 349 -22.37 -11.20 -19.66
CA PRO A 349 -22.48 -9.96 -18.93
C PRO A 349 -22.94 -10.16 -17.48
N GLU A 350 -23.89 -11.08 -17.26
CA GLU A 350 -24.43 -11.41 -15.93
C GLU A 350 -23.35 -12.01 -15.04
N SER A 351 -22.51 -12.90 -15.58
CA SER A 351 -21.39 -13.51 -14.84
C SER A 351 -20.36 -12.48 -14.45
N ARG A 352 -19.99 -11.58 -15.38
CA ARG A 352 -19.05 -10.48 -15.08
C ARG A 352 -19.60 -9.52 -14.03
N ALA A 353 -20.86 -9.13 -14.13
CA ALA A 353 -21.51 -8.25 -13.16
C ALA A 353 -21.62 -8.91 -11.77
N ALA A 354 -21.91 -10.22 -11.71
CA ALA A 354 -21.95 -10.96 -10.46
C ALA A 354 -20.56 -11.03 -9.81
N ALA A 355 -19.51 -11.31 -10.60
CA ALA A 355 -18.13 -11.33 -10.14
C ALA A 355 -17.69 -9.96 -9.61
N ALA A 356 -17.99 -8.86 -10.32
CA ALA A 356 -17.66 -7.50 -9.90
C ALA A 356 -18.33 -7.12 -8.56
N ARG A 357 -19.61 -7.47 -8.38
CA ARG A 357 -20.32 -7.27 -7.10
C ARG A 357 -19.72 -8.09 -5.96
N SER A 358 -19.34 -9.34 -6.23
CA SER A 358 -18.67 -10.18 -5.23
C SER A 358 -17.30 -9.61 -4.85
N ALA A 359 -16.51 -9.18 -5.85
CA ALA A 359 -15.22 -8.52 -5.64
C ALA A 359 -15.35 -7.27 -4.76
N ARG A 360 -16.36 -6.41 -5.01
CA ARG A 360 -16.61 -5.24 -4.17
C ARG A 360 -16.90 -5.63 -2.72
N LYS A 361 -17.75 -6.61 -2.47
CA LYS A 361 -18.05 -7.08 -1.12
C LYS A 361 -16.79 -7.54 -0.38
N ALA A 362 -15.95 -8.32 -1.05
CA ALA A 362 -14.69 -8.80 -0.49
C ALA A 362 -13.72 -7.65 -0.18
N ALA A 363 -13.57 -6.69 -1.10
CA ALA A 363 -12.72 -5.52 -0.90
C ALA A 363 -13.17 -4.65 0.29
N LEU A 364 -14.47 -4.38 0.42
CA LEU A 364 -15.03 -3.60 1.52
C LEU A 364 -14.88 -4.33 2.87
N ARG A 365 -15.07 -5.66 2.87
CA ARG A 365 -14.85 -6.49 4.06
C ARG A 365 -13.40 -6.43 4.53
N LEU A 366 -12.43 -6.59 3.62
CA LEU A 366 -11.01 -6.47 3.95
C LEU A 366 -10.67 -5.08 4.48
N ASN A 367 -11.14 -4.02 3.83
CA ASN A 367 -10.89 -2.65 4.29
C ASN A 367 -11.39 -2.42 5.71
N ARG A 368 -12.62 -2.87 6.00
CA ARG A 368 -13.22 -2.76 7.33
C ARG A 368 -12.43 -3.54 8.38
N GLY A 369 -12.10 -4.81 8.11
CA GLY A 369 -11.29 -5.64 9.01
C GLY A 369 -9.91 -5.03 9.27
N SER A 370 -9.27 -4.49 8.22
CA SER A 370 -7.99 -3.81 8.33
C SER A 370 -8.06 -2.56 9.23
N LEU A 371 -9.13 -1.77 9.12
CA LEU A 371 -9.32 -0.60 10.00
C LEU A 371 -9.54 -1.02 11.45
N LEU A 372 -10.39 -2.01 11.71
CA LEU A 372 -10.63 -2.53 13.05
C LEU A 372 -9.36 -3.07 13.70
N HIS A 373 -8.56 -3.82 12.93
CA HIS A 373 -7.25 -4.28 13.37
C HIS A 373 -6.31 -3.12 13.72
N TRP A 374 -6.23 -2.06 12.89
CA TRP A 374 -5.44 -0.88 13.21
C TRP A 374 -5.91 -0.19 14.49
N LEU A 375 -7.20 -0.02 14.68
CA LEU A 375 -7.76 0.59 15.89
C LEU A 375 -7.41 -0.24 17.14
N ASP A 376 -7.45 -1.56 17.05
CA ASP A 376 -7.10 -2.44 18.15
C ASP A 376 -5.60 -2.40 18.46
N VAL A 377 -4.74 -2.50 17.47
CA VAL A 377 -3.28 -2.46 17.69
C VAL A 377 -2.78 -1.08 18.16
N ILE A 378 -3.52 0.00 17.87
CA ILE A 378 -3.19 1.35 18.37
C ILE A 378 -3.67 1.53 19.80
N ARG A 379 -4.75 0.85 20.20
CA ARG A 379 -5.27 0.91 21.57
C ARG A 379 -4.15 0.55 22.52
N CYS A 380 -3.84 1.44 23.45
CA CYS A 380 -2.97 1.10 24.57
C CYS A 380 -3.74 0.19 25.52
N ALA A 381 -3.10 -0.86 26.01
CA ALA A 381 -3.66 -1.64 27.10
C ALA A 381 -4.02 -0.70 28.26
N GLU A 382 -5.30 -0.60 28.61
CA GLU A 382 -5.73 0.07 29.83
C GLU A 382 -5.14 -0.72 31.00
N GLY A 383 -4.09 -0.25 31.65
CA GLY A 383 -3.57 -0.95 32.81
C GLY A 383 -2.18 -0.60 33.34
N SER A 384 -1.54 0.49 32.93
CA SER A 384 -0.25 0.84 33.55
C SER A 384 -0.15 2.26 34.15
N SER A 385 -1.25 3.00 34.29
CA SER A 385 -1.18 4.37 34.84
C SER A 385 -1.57 4.53 36.34
N ASP A 386 -1.97 3.48 37.04
CA ASP A 386 -2.40 3.61 38.44
C ASP A 386 -1.36 3.13 39.49
N ALA A 387 -0.10 2.99 39.09
CA ALA A 387 0.96 2.61 40.05
C ALA A 387 2.12 3.59 40.07
N GLN A 388 1.89 4.88 40.22
CA GLN A 388 2.87 5.84 40.73
C GLN A 388 2.16 7.11 41.23
N HIS A 389 1.71 7.05 42.50
CA HIS A 389 1.60 8.20 43.39
C HIS A 389 2.48 7.97 44.60
#